data_ce1fd35cb666b482d6c000b60293b784
#
_entry.id   ce1fd35cb666b482d6c000b60293b784
#
_cell.length_a   1.000
_cell.length_b   1.000
_cell.length_c   1.000
_cell.angle_alpha   90.00
_cell.angle_beta   90.00
_cell.angle_gamma   90.00
#
_symmetry.space_group_name_H-M   'P 1'
#
loop_
_entity.id
_entity.type
_entity.pdbx_description
1 polymer ?
#
loop_
_entity_poly.entity_id
_entity_poly.type
_entity_poly.pdbx_seq_one_letter_code
_entity_poly.pdbx_strand_id
1 'polypeptide(L)'
;IIIDGGSSDQTLQLIKKYSTRVKCLISEKDNGIYDALNKGVKLATGDIVGFIHSDDILASPQVISNIVNKFKGNTADIVYGDLLFVDREKPDIIHRFWHSGEFKKSKLRYGWAPPHPAFYIRRALYKKYGCFDLNFKIAADYDQMLRLLLVPYLQIIYVPEVFVKMRLGGESTKLNNALLSTKEIIAIMRKHNINWQVAILTRKLSKLWQIFSKFKRSNIS
;
A
#
# COMPACT_ATOMS: atom_id res chain seq x y z
N ILE A 1 -13.21 -9.64 -2.82
CA ILE A 1 -13.21 -10.13 -1.43
C ILE A 1 -13.24 -8.93 -0.52
N ILE A 2 -14.16 -8.89 0.43
CA ILE A 2 -14.23 -7.87 1.49
C ILE A 2 -14.00 -8.56 2.82
N ILE A 3 -13.09 -8.01 3.62
CA ILE A 3 -12.85 -8.40 5.00
C ILE A 3 -13.22 -7.20 5.86
N ASP A 4 -14.24 -7.36 6.68
CA ASP A 4 -14.74 -6.37 7.61
C ASP A 4 -14.40 -6.77 9.04
N GLY A 5 -13.78 -5.88 9.81
CA GLY A 5 -13.30 -6.11 11.16
C GLY A 5 -14.40 -6.11 12.24
N GLY A 6 -15.64 -6.34 11.85
CA GLY A 6 -16.79 -6.34 12.76
C GLY A 6 -17.41 -4.94 12.92
N SER A 7 -17.66 -4.25 11.82
CA SER A 7 -18.32 -2.94 11.82
C SER A 7 -19.72 -3.00 12.45
N SER A 8 -20.01 -2.05 13.33
CA SER A 8 -21.29 -1.89 14.01
C SER A 8 -22.18 -0.80 13.41
N ASP A 9 -21.68 -0.10 12.40
CA ASP A 9 -22.39 0.95 11.67
C ASP A 9 -23.12 0.40 10.42
N GLN A 10 -23.46 1.28 9.47
CA GLN A 10 -24.15 0.90 8.24
C GLN A 10 -23.28 0.20 7.19
N THR A 11 -21.99 -0.08 7.48
CA THR A 11 -21.03 -0.65 6.51
C THR A 11 -21.57 -1.94 5.89
N LEU A 12 -22.00 -2.89 6.71
CA LEU A 12 -22.52 -4.19 6.21
C LEU A 12 -23.78 -4.05 5.35
N GLN A 13 -24.67 -3.10 5.68
CA GLN A 13 -25.86 -2.82 4.89
C GLN A 13 -25.48 -2.25 3.51
N LEU A 14 -24.51 -1.33 3.46
CA LEU A 14 -23.99 -0.78 2.21
C LEU A 14 -23.32 -1.85 1.36
N ILE A 15 -22.50 -2.72 1.96
CA ILE A 15 -21.85 -3.83 1.25
C ILE A 15 -22.92 -4.74 0.62
N LYS A 16 -23.96 -5.12 1.35
CA LYS A 16 -25.07 -5.95 0.84
C LYS A 16 -25.78 -5.32 -0.35
N LYS A 17 -25.96 -4.00 -0.36
CA LYS A 17 -26.56 -3.27 -1.49
C LYS A 17 -25.77 -3.43 -2.79
N TYR A 18 -24.46 -3.60 -2.71
CA TYR A 18 -23.55 -3.76 -3.85
C TYR A 18 -23.02 -5.18 -3.98
N SER A 19 -23.61 -6.15 -3.31
CA SER A 19 -23.12 -7.53 -3.14
C SER A 19 -22.97 -8.33 -4.44
N THR A 20 -23.68 -7.97 -5.52
CA THR A 20 -23.61 -8.67 -6.81
C THR A 20 -22.19 -8.72 -7.40
N ARG A 21 -21.30 -7.85 -6.97
CA ARG A 21 -19.88 -7.80 -7.39
C ARG A 21 -18.92 -8.33 -6.34
N VAL A 22 -19.42 -8.71 -5.16
CA VAL A 22 -18.59 -9.20 -4.05
C VAL A 22 -18.66 -10.72 -4.03
N LYS A 23 -17.53 -11.37 -4.35
CA LYS A 23 -17.43 -12.84 -4.36
C LYS A 23 -17.42 -13.43 -2.94
N CYS A 24 -16.84 -12.71 -1.99
CA CYS A 24 -16.69 -13.18 -0.61
C CYS A 24 -16.72 -11.99 0.33
N LEU A 25 -17.51 -12.08 1.38
CA LEU A 25 -17.59 -11.15 2.50
C LEU A 25 -17.38 -11.92 3.78
N ILE A 26 -16.38 -11.54 4.57
CA ILE A 26 -16.19 -11.98 5.95
C ILE A 26 -16.33 -10.74 6.84
N SER A 27 -17.17 -10.83 7.85
CA SER A 27 -17.35 -9.81 8.88
C SER A 27 -17.20 -10.47 10.24
N GLU A 28 -16.08 -10.24 10.86
CA GLU A 28 -15.75 -10.74 12.19
C GLU A 28 -14.69 -9.82 12.82
N LYS A 29 -14.60 -9.84 14.14
CA LYS A 29 -13.55 -9.10 14.85
C LYS A 29 -12.17 -9.61 14.42
N ASP A 30 -11.29 -8.68 14.07
CA ASP A 30 -9.90 -8.97 13.72
C ASP A 30 -8.92 -8.49 14.82
N ASN A 31 -7.65 -8.91 14.71
CA ASN A 31 -6.55 -8.50 15.55
C ASN A 31 -5.75 -7.33 14.95
N GLY A 32 -6.43 -6.46 14.19
CA GLY A 32 -5.89 -5.33 13.49
C GLY A 32 -5.84 -5.53 11.97
N ILE A 33 -5.54 -4.44 11.26
CA ILE A 33 -5.62 -4.37 9.79
C ILE A 33 -4.85 -5.48 9.08
N TYR A 34 -3.68 -5.87 9.56
CA TYR A 34 -2.87 -6.92 8.92
C TYR A 34 -3.43 -8.32 9.09
N ASP A 35 -4.19 -8.58 10.17
CA ASP A 35 -4.95 -9.83 10.30
C ASP A 35 -6.05 -9.90 9.25
N ALA A 36 -6.80 -8.81 9.05
CA ALA A 36 -7.79 -8.69 7.98
C ALA A 36 -7.16 -8.89 6.59
N LEU A 37 -6.02 -8.24 6.30
CA LEU A 37 -5.31 -8.40 5.03
C LEU A 37 -4.84 -9.84 4.82
N ASN A 38 -4.32 -10.50 5.86
CA ASN A 38 -3.91 -11.90 5.81
C ASN A 38 -5.08 -12.85 5.53
N LYS A 39 -6.27 -12.60 6.12
CA LYS A 39 -7.50 -13.33 5.79
C LYS A 39 -7.85 -13.15 4.31
N GLY A 40 -7.79 -11.91 3.80
CA GLY A 40 -8.03 -11.62 2.40
C GLY A 40 -7.07 -12.36 1.45
N VAL A 41 -5.77 -12.40 1.76
CA VAL A 41 -4.77 -13.15 0.98
C VAL A 41 -5.07 -14.64 0.96
N LYS A 42 -5.43 -15.24 2.11
CA LYS A 42 -5.77 -16.66 2.20
C LYS A 42 -6.97 -17.05 1.34
N LEU A 43 -7.96 -16.16 1.23
CA LEU A 43 -9.17 -16.35 0.44
C LEU A 43 -9.02 -16.00 -1.04
N ALA A 44 -7.95 -15.28 -1.38
CA ALA A 44 -7.70 -14.90 -2.76
C ALA A 44 -7.46 -16.12 -3.65
N THR A 45 -8.16 -16.19 -4.78
CA THR A 45 -7.99 -17.24 -5.79
C THR A 45 -7.37 -16.71 -7.10
N GLY A 46 -7.34 -15.40 -7.28
CA GLY A 46 -6.73 -14.76 -8.45
C GLY A 46 -5.20 -14.87 -8.44
N ASP A 47 -4.57 -14.65 -9.58
CA ASP A 47 -3.12 -14.74 -9.75
C ASP A 47 -2.39 -13.52 -9.18
N ILE A 48 -3.10 -12.39 -9.09
CA ILE A 48 -2.58 -11.10 -8.63
C ILE A 48 -3.37 -10.66 -7.42
N VAL A 49 -2.69 -10.13 -6.41
CA VAL A 49 -3.30 -9.54 -5.21
C VAL A 49 -2.89 -8.08 -5.11
N GLY A 50 -3.86 -7.23 -4.86
CA GLY A 50 -3.72 -5.84 -4.46
C GLY A 50 -4.75 -5.52 -3.39
N PHE A 51 -4.56 -4.44 -2.67
CA PHE A 51 -5.43 -4.01 -1.58
C PHE A 51 -5.99 -2.63 -1.86
N ILE A 52 -7.24 -2.44 -1.50
CA ILE A 52 -7.85 -1.13 -1.39
C ILE A 52 -8.49 -1.03 -0.01
N HIS A 53 -8.10 -0.01 0.75
CA HIS A 53 -8.65 0.20 2.07
C HIS A 53 -9.99 0.93 1.98
N SER A 54 -10.76 0.91 3.06
CA SER A 54 -12.13 1.47 3.11
C SER A 54 -12.20 2.95 2.73
N ASP A 55 -11.13 3.70 3.00
CA ASP A 55 -11.03 5.14 2.73
C ASP A 55 -10.42 5.45 1.35
N ASP A 56 -9.90 4.44 0.64
CA ASP A 56 -9.18 4.61 -0.61
C ASP A 56 -10.10 4.60 -1.83
N ILE A 57 -9.67 5.28 -2.89
CA ILE A 57 -10.38 5.32 -4.18
C ILE A 57 -9.37 4.97 -5.28
N LEU A 58 -9.74 4.07 -6.21
CA LEU A 58 -8.96 3.90 -7.44
C LEU A 58 -8.98 5.20 -8.24
N ALA A 59 -7.82 5.63 -8.72
CA ALA A 59 -7.66 6.93 -9.36
C ALA A 59 -8.44 7.07 -10.67
N SER A 60 -8.64 5.96 -11.39
CA SER A 60 -9.48 5.89 -12.59
C SER A 60 -10.05 4.48 -12.79
N PRO A 61 -11.11 4.33 -13.61
CA PRO A 61 -11.66 3.01 -13.98
C PRO A 61 -10.65 2.10 -14.69
N GLN A 62 -9.62 2.66 -15.33
CA GLN A 62 -8.63 1.94 -16.11
C GLN A 62 -7.48 1.37 -15.28
N VAL A 63 -7.30 1.81 -14.03
CA VAL A 63 -6.17 1.42 -13.16
C VAL A 63 -5.99 -0.10 -13.11
N ILE A 64 -7.05 -0.85 -12.83
CA ILE A 64 -6.95 -2.32 -12.70
C ILE A 64 -6.56 -2.96 -14.03
N SER A 65 -7.12 -2.53 -15.17
CA SER A 65 -6.77 -3.07 -16.47
C SER A 65 -5.33 -2.75 -16.86
N ASN A 66 -4.84 -1.55 -16.55
CA ASN A 66 -3.45 -1.14 -16.77
C ASN A 66 -2.49 -2.00 -15.95
N ILE A 67 -2.80 -2.24 -14.67
CA ILE A 67 -2.02 -3.13 -13.80
C ILE A 67 -2.00 -4.55 -14.37
N VAL A 68 -3.16 -5.13 -14.67
CA VAL A 68 -3.26 -6.51 -15.20
C VAL A 68 -2.47 -6.67 -16.49
N ASN A 69 -2.49 -5.67 -17.37
CA ASN A 69 -1.72 -5.70 -18.63
C ASN A 69 -0.20 -5.81 -18.39
N LYS A 70 0.32 -5.25 -17.29
CA LYS A 70 1.75 -5.39 -16.93
C LYS A 70 2.11 -6.79 -16.43
N PHE A 71 1.14 -7.54 -15.91
CA PHE A 71 1.35 -8.94 -15.53
C PHE A 71 1.14 -9.95 -16.66
N LYS A 72 0.52 -9.55 -17.78
CA LYS A 72 0.37 -10.41 -18.97
C LYS A 72 1.74 -10.82 -19.51
N GLY A 73 1.85 -12.04 -19.99
CA GLY A 73 3.11 -12.58 -20.53
C GLY A 73 4.13 -13.00 -19.46
N ASN A 74 3.72 -13.10 -18.18
CA ASN A 74 4.56 -13.53 -17.05
C ASN A 74 5.84 -12.72 -16.82
N THR A 75 5.89 -11.48 -17.28
CA THR A 75 7.08 -10.63 -17.19
C THR A 75 7.19 -9.90 -15.85
N ALA A 76 6.08 -9.67 -15.14
CA ALA A 76 6.08 -8.97 -13.85
C ALA A 76 5.76 -9.92 -12.68
N ASP A 77 6.51 -9.76 -11.59
CA ASP A 77 6.21 -10.35 -10.28
C ASP A 77 5.52 -9.33 -9.38
N ILE A 78 5.90 -8.07 -9.52
CA ILE A 78 5.43 -6.92 -8.76
C ILE A 78 5.18 -5.77 -9.72
N VAL A 79 4.03 -5.12 -9.58
CA VAL A 79 3.69 -3.87 -10.28
C VAL A 79 3.28 -2.83 -9.25
N TYR A 80 3.82 -1.63 -9.34
CA TYR A 80 3.44 -0.54 -8.47
C TYR A 80 3.34 0.78 -9.21
N GLY A 81 2.55 1.69 -8.66
CA GLY A 81 2.34 3.03 -9.21
C GLY A 81 2.52 4.14 -8.18
N ASP A 82 2.01 5.31 -8.53
CA ASP A 82 2.00 6.50 -7.69
C ASP A 82 0.72 6.55 -6.84
N LEU A 83 0.71 7.43 -5.84
CA LEU A 83 -0.43 7.63 -4.94
C LEU A 83 -0.65 9.13 -4.68
N LEU A 84 -1.90 9.55 -4.62
CA LEU A 84 -2.29 10.87 -4.15
C LEU A 84 -2.87 10.79 -2.74
N PHE A 85 -2.44 11.68 -1.86
CA PHE A 85 -3.17 11.99 -0.63
C PHE A 85 -4.16 13.11 -0.92
N VAL A 86 -5.43 12.83 -0.69
CA VAL A 86 -6.52 13.74 -1.00
C VAL A 86 -7.32 14.10 0.25
N ASP A 87 -8.09 15.17 0.15
CA ASP A 87 -9.01 15.56 1.21
C ASP A 87 -10.07 14.47 1.42
N ARG A 88 -10.53 14.32 2.66
CA ARG A 88 -11.47 13.25 3.04
C ARG A 88 -12.83 13.42 2.38
N GLU A 89 -13.33 14.65 2.33
CA GLU A 89 -14.66 14.96 1.80
C GLU A 89 -14.63 15.39 0.34
N LYS A 90 -13.55 16.08 -0.06
CA LYS A 90 -13.33 16.62 -1.41
C LYS A 90 -12.12 15.97 -2.07
N PRO A 91 -12.25 14.75 -2.64
CA PRO A 91 -11.13 13.98 -3.20
C PRO A 91 -10.38 14.66 -4.37
N ASP A 92 -10.91 15.74 -4.90
CA ASP A 92 -10.23 16.55 -5.93
C ASP A 92 -9.20 17.51 -5.33
N ILE A 93 -9.27 17.77 -4.01
CA ILE A 93 -8.26 18.54 -3.31
C ILE A 93 -7.09 17.62 -2.95
N ILE A 94 -5.95 17.85 -3.63
CA ILE A 94 -4.74 17.06 -3.44
C ILE A 94 -3.89 17.74 -2.35
N HIS A 95 -3.51 16.97 -1.32
CA HIS A 95 -2.64 17.43 -0.25
C HIS A 95 -1.17 17.04 -0.47
N ARG A 96 -0.92 15.85 -1.04
CA ARG A 96 0.44 15.38 -1.31
C ARG A 96 0.45 14.40 -2.47
N PHE A 97 1.47 14.48 -3.31
CA PHE A 97 1.74 13.50 -4.35
C PHE A 97 2.90 12.60 -3.94
N TRP A 98 2.66 11.30 -3.83
CA TRP A 98 3.69 10.31 -3.62
C TRP A 98 4.11 9.75 -4.98
N HIS A 99 5.12 10.41 -5.55
CA HIS A 99 5.79 9.89 -6.73
C HIS A 99 6.74 8.78 -6.35
N SER A 100 6.48 7.56 -6.80
CA SER A 100 7.26 6.36 -6.46
C SER A 100 8.57 6.31 -7.25
N GLY A 101 8.51 6.59 -8.55
CA GLY A 101 9.65 6.53 -9.47
C GLY A 101 10.19 5.12 -9.65
N GLU A 102 11.11 4.96 -10.59
CA GLU A 102 11.73 3.68 -10.95
C GLU A 102 12.36 2.96 -9.75
N PHE A 103 12.17 1.63 -9.71
CA PHE A 103 12.81 0.77 -8.71
C PHE A 103 14.31 0.70 -8.94
N LYS A 104 15.06 0.98 -7.87
CA LYS A 104 16.49 0.70 -7.79
C LYS A 104 16.75 0.11 -6.41
N LYS A 105 17.33 -1.09 -6.34
CA LYS A 105 17.63 -1.78 -5.08
C LYS A 105 18.44 -0.90 -4.12
N SER A 106 19.32 -0.06 -4.65
CA SER A 106 20.10 0.89 -3.85
C SER A 106 19.25 1.91 -3.08
N LYS A 107 18.03 2.22 -3.52
CA LYS A 107 17.12 3.13 -2.80
C LYS A 107 16.63 2.56 -1.48
N LEU A 108 16.57 1.23 -1.33
CA LEU A 108 16.11 0.57 -0.10
C LEU A 108 16.96 0.95 1.11
N ARG A 109 18.27 1.12 0.93
CA ARG A 109 19.18 1.56 2.01
C ARG A 109 18.86 2.97 2.55
N TYR A 110 18.13 3.76 1.78
CA TYR A 110 17.64 5.09 2.15
C TYR A 110 16.18 5.06 2.65
N GLY A 111 15.66 3.88 2.95
CA GLY A 111 14.31 3.70 3.47
C GLY A 111 13.20 3.91 2.45
N TRP A 112 13.52 3.93 1.16
CA TRP A 112 12.51 4.02 0.11
C TRP A 112 11.66 2.74 0.05
N ALA A 113 10.36 2.91 -0.14
CA ALA A 113 9.43 1.89 -0.55
C ALA A 113 8.30 2.54 -1.37
N PRO A 114 7.64 1.81 -2.26
CA PRO A 114 6.43 2.31 -2.92
C PRO A 114 5.26 2.40 -1.91
N PRO A 115 4.17 3.12 -2.23
CA PRO A 115 2.99 3.14 -1.39
C PRO A 115 2.27 1.79 -1.44
N HIS A 116 1.99 1.19 -0.28
CA HIS A 116 1.37 -0.13 -0.19
C HIS A 116 0.02 -0.24 -0.93
N PRO A 117 -0.92 0.74 -0.87
CA PRO A 117 -2.18 0.66 -1.62
C PRO A 117 -2.01 0.64 -3.14
N ALA A 118 -0.86 1.10 -3.65
CA ALA A 118 -0.52 1.07 -5.07
C ALA A 118 0.47 -0.07 -5.44
N PHE A 119 0.55 -1.12 -4.62
CA PHE A 119 1.50 -2.21 -4.76
C PHE A 119 0.78 -3.54 -5.00
N TYR A 120 0.95 -4.12 -6.18
CA TYR A 120 0.29 -5.33 -6.64
C TYR A 120 1.31 -6.42 -6.88
N ILE A 121 1.04 -7.64 -6.42
CA ILE A 121 1.99 -8.75 -6.51
C ILE A 121 1.33 -10.03 -6.98
N ARG A 122 2.11 -10.95 -7.55
CA ARG A 122 1.64 -12.30 -7.80
C ARG A 122 1.31 -12.99 -6.49
N ARG A 123 0.12 -13.57 -6.39
CA ARG A 123 -0.34 -14.29 -5.20
C ARG A 123 0.64 -15.38 -4.72
N ALA A 124 1.32 -16.04 -5.66
CA ALA A 124 2.32 -17.05 -5.34
C ALA A 124 3.46 -16.53 -4.44
N LEU A 125 3.75 -15.22 -4.48
CA LEU A 125 4.79 -14.61 -3.64
C LEU A 125 4.39 -14.59 -2.16
N TYR A 126 3.10 -14.45 -1.84
CA TYR A 126 2.63 -14.58 -0.45
C TYR A 126 2.87 -15.99 0.09
N LYS A 127 2.63 -17.03 -0.74
CA LYS A 127 2.91 -18.42 -0.35
C LYS A 127 4.40 -18.65 -0.15
N LYS A 128 5.25 -18.07 -1.00
CA LYS A 128 6.69 -18.30 -0.98
C LYS A 128 7.42 -17.50 0.10
N TYR A 129 7.05 -16.23 0.28
CA TYR A 129 7.75 -15.28 1.15
C TYR A 129 6.98 -14.88 2.41
N GLY A 130 5.78 -15.42 2.60
CA GLY A 130 4.92 -15.16 3.75
C GLY A 130 4.04 -13.91 3.59
N CYS A 131 2.99 -13.88 4.39
CA CYS A 131 2.03 -12.77 4.50
C CYS A 131 2.57 -11.67 5.43
N PHE A 132 1.69 -10.79 5.90
CA PHE A 132 2.03 -9.72 6.85
C PHE A 132 2.38 -10.29 8.21
N ASP A 133 3.48 -9.83 8.82
CA ASP A 133 3.93 -10.23 10.15
C ASP A 133 3.10 -9.49 11.22
N LEU A 134 2.28 -10.23 11.97
CA LEU A 134 1.35 -9.66 12.96
C LEU A 134 2.06 -9.13 14.23
N ASN A 135 3.36 -9.33 14.37
CA ASN A 135 4.14 -8.68 15.41
C ASN A 135 4.27 -7.16 15.17
N PHE A 136 4.12 -6.72 13.93
CA PHE A 136 4.05 -5.30 13.58
C PHE A 136 2.59 -4.86 13.45
N LYS A 137 2.20 -3.81 14.20
CA LYS A 137 0.81 -3.32 14.25
C LYS A 137 0.53 -2.24 13.20
N ILE A 138 1.57 -1.48 12.78
CA ILE A 138 1.43 -0.30 11.92
C ILE A 138 2.27 -0.40 10.65
N ALA A 139 3.37 -1.16 10.65
CA ALA A 139 4.35 -1.17 9.56
C ALA A 139 4.62 -2.56 8.96
N ALA A 140 3.71 -3.56 9.15
CA ALA A 140 3.89 -4.89 8.57
C ALA A 140 3.88 -4.88 7.03
N ASP A 141 3.23 -3.91 6.40
CA ASP A 141 3.29 -3.66 4.96
C ASP A 141 4.71 -3.31 4.52
N TYR A 142 5.40 -2.45 5.27
CA TYR A 142 6.79 -2.10 4.99
C TYR A 142 7.73 -3.31 5.11
N ASP A 143 7.55 -4.17 6.14
CA ASP A 143 8.30 -5.42 6.27
C ASP A 143 8.06 -6.36 5.08
N GLN A 144 6.80 -6.55 4.73
CA GLN A 144 6.41 -7.42 3.62
C GLN A 144 6.97 -6.93 2.28
N MET A 145 6.88 -5.62 2.00
CA MET A 145 7.46 -5.03 0.80
C MET A 145 8.99 -5.20 0.77
N LEU A 146 9.69 -4.94 1.88
CA LEU A 146 11.15 -5.12 1.92
C LEU A 146 11.57 -6.57 1.68
N ARG A 147 10.86 -7.55 2.27
CA ARG A 147 11.13 -8.98 2.02
C ARG A 147 11.09 -9.32 0.54
N LEU A 148 10.16 -8.73 -0.21
CA LEU A 148 10.03 -8.95 -1.65
C LEU A 148 11.04 -8.13 -2.46
N LEU A 149 11.17 -6.84 -2.17
CA LEU A 149 12.03 -5.92 -2.93
C LEU A 149 13.53 -6.23 -2.78
N LEU A 150 13.92 -6.97 -1.74
CA LEU A 150 15.29 -7.43 -1.56
C LEU A 150 15.64 -8.67 -2.37
N VAL A 151 14.65 -9.40 -2.88
CA VAL A 151 14.86 -10.60 -3.72
C VAL A 151 15.42 -10.18 -5.08
N PRO A 152 16.61 -10.69 -5.49
CA PRO A 152 17.32 -10.14 -6.65
C PRO A 152 16.74 -10.49 -8.01
N TYR A 153 15.92 -11.52 -8.09
CA TYR A 153 15.41 -12.06 -9.37
C TYR A 153 13.94 -11.71 -9.63
N LEU A 154 13.25 -11.01 -8.73
CA LEU A 154 11.88 -10.57 -8.98
C LEU A 154 11.85 -9.43 -9.99
N GLN A 155 10.93 -9.55 -10.94
CA GLN A 155 10.67 -8.52 -11.94
C GLN A 155 9.70 -7.49 -11.37
N ILE A 156 10.25 -6.30 -11.06
CA ILE A 156 9.54 -5.21 -10.42
C ILE A 156 9.31 -4.11 -11.44
N ILE A 157 8.06 -3.81 -11.77
CA ILE A 157 7.68 -2.84 -12.78
C ILE A 157 7.02 -1.63 -12.12
N TYR A 158 7.58 -0.46 -12.37
CA TYR A 158 6.97 0.82 -12.06
C TYR A 158 6.08 1.28 -13.22
N VAL A 159 4.88 1.70 -12.91
CA VAL A 159 3.97 2.35 -13.86
C VAL A 159 3.82 3.82 -13.42
N PRO A 160 4.19 4.80 -14.26
CA PRO A 160 4.15 6.22 -13.91
C PRO A 160 2.71 6.77 -13.96
N GLU A 161 1.80 6.09 -13.25
CA GLU A 161 0.39 6.46 -13.12
C GLU A 161 -0.01 6.47 -11.65
N VAL A 162 -0.96 7.33 -11.30
CA VAL A 162 -1.61 7.29 -10.00
C VAL A 162 -2.59 6.14 -9.97
N PHE A 163 -2.36 5.18 -9.06
CA PHE A 163 -3.26 4.05 -8.88
C PHE A 163 -4.35 4.34 -7.86
N VAL A 164 -4.00 5.05 -6.78
CA VAL A 164 -4.89 5.25 -5.64
C VAL A 164 -4.89 6.70 -5.18
N LYS A 165 -6.08 7.20 -4.89
CA LYS A 165 -6.32 8.41 -4.11
C LYS A 165 -6.62 7.99 -2.67
N MET A 166 -5.69 8.23 -1.75
CA MET A 166 -5.79 7.90 -0.34
C MET A 166 -6.32 9.10 0.45
N ARG A 167 -7.41 8.94 1.17
CA ARG A 167 -7.99 10.01 2.00
C ARG A 167 -7.15 10.24 3.24
N LEU A 168 -6.98 11.51 3.63
CA LEU A 168 -6.30 11.88 4.86
C LEU A 168 -7.14 11.50 6.10
N GLY A 169 -6.46 11.27 7.23
CA GLY A 169 -7.09 10.99 8.52
C GLY A 169 -7.16 9.51 8.91
N GLY A 170 -6.47 8.62 8.20
CA GLY A 170 -6.38 7.20 8.55
C GLY A 170 -5.60 6.93 9.86
N GLU A 171 -5.68 5.69 10.36
CA GLU A 171 -5.08 5.24 11.63
C GLU A 171 -3.58 5.56 11.76
N SER A 172 -2.81 5.46 10.67
CA SER A 172 -1.36 5.72 10.69
C SER A 172 -1.00 7.19 10.95
N THR A 173 -1.95 8.12 10.84
CA THR A 173 -1.73 9.55 11.05
C THR A 173 -2.01 10.01 12.48
N LYS A 174 -2.61 9.17 13.32
CA LYS A 174 -2.82 9.47 14.74
C LYS A 174 -1.47 9.59 15.47
N LEU A 175 -1.32 10.57 16.34
CA LEU A 175 -0.05 10.87 17.06
C LEU A 175 0.55 9.66 17.77
N ASN A 176 -0.26 8.88 18.49
CA ASN A 176 0.19 7.68 19.19
C ASN A 176 0.72 6.61 18.24
N ASN A 177 0.12 6.50 17.05
CA ASN A 177 0.52 5.55 16.03
C ASN A 177 1.79 6.00 15.29
N ALA A 178 2.08 7.30 15.23
CA ALA A 178 3.30 7.82 14.58
C ALA A 178 4.58 7.39 15.31
N LEU A 179 4.57 7.39 16.66
CA LEU A 179 5.70 6.93 17.48
C LEU A 179 5.89 5.42 17.34
N LEU A 180 4.80 4.64 17.43
CA LEU A 180 4.83 3.19 17.25
C LEU A 180 5.32 2.83 15.85
N SER A 181 4.78 3.46 14.82
CA SER A 181 5.21 3.30 13.42
C SER A 181 6.71 3.53 13.26
N THR A 182 7.25 4.59 13.87
CA THR A 182 8.69 4.87 13.80
C THR A 182 9.52 3.78 14.47
N LYS A 183 9.10 3.29 15.65
CA LYS A 183 9.77 2.17 16.35
C LYS A 183 9.75 0.89 15.50
N GLU A 184 8.60 0.54 14.95
CA GLU A 184 8.46 -0.64 14.11
C GLU A 184 9.29 -0.54 12.82
N ILE A 185 9.29 0.61 12.14
CA ILE A 185 10.10 0.85 10.96
C ILE A 185 11.60 0.69 11.28
N ILE A 186 12.07 1.19 12.43
CA ILE A 186 13.46 0.99 12.86
C ILE A 186 13.76 -0.50 13.10
N ALA A 187 12.86 -1.21 13.77
CA ALA A 187 13.01 -2.65 14.01
C ALA A 187 13.07 -3.44 12.69
N ILE A 188 12.18 -3.10 11.75
CA ILE A 188 12.16 -3.71 10.41
C ILE A 188 13.44 -3.40 9.64
N MET A 189 13.93 -2.17 9.66
CA MET A 189 15.19 -1.81 9.01
C MET A 189 16.37 -2.59 9.58
N ARG A 190 16.44 -2.77 10.91
CA ARG A 190 17.46 -3.61 11.56
C ARG A 190 17.33 -5.08 11.14
N LYS A 191 16.11 -5.64 11.12
CA LYS A 191 15.81 -7.00 10.65
C LYS A 191 16.33 -7.25 9.23
N HIS A 192 16.28 -6.23 8.36
CA HIS A 192 16.73 -6.29 6.97
C HIS A 192 18.13 -5.72 6.72
N ASN A 193 18.94 -5.50 7.77
CA ASN A 193 20.31 -4.95 7.68
C ASN A 193 20.40 -3.59 6.96
N ILE A 194 19.39 -2.75 7.14
CA ILE A 194 19.35 -1.38 6.60
C ILE A 194 19.81 -0.41 7.70
N ASN A 195 20.72 0.52 7.36
CA ASN A 195 21.11 1.59 8.27
C ASN A 195 19.88 2.51 8.53
N TRP A 196 19.26 2.32 9.68
CA TRP A 196 18.01 3.00 10.03
C TRP A 196 18.18 4.50 10.24
N GLN A 197 19.35 4.98 10.70
CA GLN A 197 19.61 6.40 10.96
C GLN A 197 19.56 7.18 9.63
N VAL A 198 20.29 6.72 8.62
CA VAL A 198 20.25 7.31 7.28
C VAL A 198 18.85 7.18 6.67
N ALA A 199 18.26 6.00 6.76
CA ALA A 199 16.96 5.73 6.16
C ALA A 199 15.83 6.58 6.76
N ILE A 200 15.78 6.80 8.08
CA ILE A 200 14.76 7.64 8.73
C ILE A 200 14.95 9.11 8.33
N LEU A 201 16.18 9.60 8.28
CA LEU A 201 16.46 10.97 7.86
C LEU A 201 16.00 11.22 6.41
N THR A 202 16.38 10.34 5.50
CA THR A 202 15.99 10.46 4.09
C THR A 202 14.48 10.33 3.88
N ARG A 203 13.77 9.45 4.63
CA ARG A 203 12.31 9.37 4.60
C ARG A 203 11.63 10.66 5.03
N LYS A 204 12.13 11.33 6.08
CA LYS A 204 11.60 12.62 6.53
C LYS A 204 11.80 13.70 5.46
N LEU A 205 13.00 13.78 4.87
CA LEU A 205 13.31 14.74 3.81
C LEU A 205 12.46 14.50 2.55
N SER A 206 12.28 13.24 2.16
CA SER A 206 11.46 12.90 0.99
C SER A 206 9.99 13.27 1.18
N LYS A 207 9.43 13.12 2.38
CA LYS A 207 8.05 13.56 2.69
C LYS A 207 7.91 15.08 2.55
N LEU A 208 8.86 15.84 3.05
CA LEU A 208 8.87 17.30 2.89
C LEU A 208 8.93 17.67 1.40
N TRP A 209 9.83 17.07 0.65
CA TRP A 209 9.96 17.33 -0.79
C TRP A 209 8.66 16.99 -1.57
N GLN A 210 7.95 15.91 -1.22
CA GLN A 210 6.66 15.54 -1.82
C GLN A 210 5.57 16.60 -1.59
N ILE A 211 5.61 17.31 -0.46
CA ILE A 211 4.68 18.41 -0.18
C ILE A 211 5.01 19.61 -1.06
N PHE A 212 6.30 19.96 -1.19
CA PHE A 212 6.73 21.11 -2.00
C PHE A 212 6.61 20.87 -3.51
N SER A 213 6.83 19.66 -3.99
CA SER A 213 6.72 19.33 -5.42
C SER A 213 5.28 19.42 -5.96
N LYS A 214 4.28 19.41 -5.10
CA LYS A 214 2.88 19.68 -5.44
C LYS A 214 2.71 21.08 -6.06
N PHE A 215 3.38 22.10 -5.51
CA PHE A 215 3.26 23.49 -5.98
C PHE A 215 3.75 23.72 -7.41
N LYS A 216 4.67 22.89 -7.91
CA LYS A 216 5.18 23.01 -9.28
C LYS A 216 4.25 22.45 -10.37
N ARG A 217 3.34 21.54 -10.04
CA ARG A 217 2.44 20.90 -11.03
C ARG A 217 1.05 21.54 -11.12
N SER A 218 0.59 22.22 -10.09
CA SER A 218 -0.66 22.99 -10.15
C SER A 218 -0.60 24.24 -11.08
N ASN A 219 0.59 24.58 -11.59
CA ASN A 219 0.80 25.67 -12.53
C ASN A 219 1.01 25.20 -13.99
N ILE A 220 0.71 23.93 -14.31
CA ILE A 220 0.85 23.35 -15.65
C ILE A 220 -0.46 22.62 -16.01
N SER A 221 -1.59 23.25 -15.74
CA SER A 221 -2.91 22.85 -16.26
C SER A 221 -3.58 24.04 -16.90
#